data_12686860ee97d009b086430bff1a0577
#
_entry.id   12686860ee97d009b086430bff1a0577
#
_cell.length_a   1.000
_cell.length_b   1.000
_cell.length_c   1.000
_cell.angle_alpha   90.00
_cell.angle_beta   90.00
_cell.angle_gamma   90.00
#
_symmetry.space_group_name_H-M   'P 1'
#
loop_
_entity.id
_entity.type
_entity.pdbx_description
1 polymer ?
#
loop_
_entity_poly.entity_id
_entity_poly.type
_entity_poly.pdbx_seq_one_letter_code
_entity_poly.pdbx_strand_id
1 'polypeptide(L)'
;MNTGSPGHDAIHNEIKYYAVLGHDRSISDPSGLARRTFTAEGRLDESLRRDLTWVRSSEIYQWERGENFGPELVEISAGEAEALMERFRQKWAQ
;
A
#
# COMPACT_ATOMS: atom_id res chain seq x y z
N MET A 1 4.90 -22.37 -22.46
CA MET A 1 4.67 -22.06 -22.39
C MET A 1 4.54 -21.66 -21.93
N ASN A 2 4.35 -21.63 -21.79
CA ASN A 2 4.02 -21.07 -21.42
C ASN A 2 3.81 -20.64 -20.98
N THR A 3 4.06 -20.72 -20.82
CA THR A 3 3.75 -20.29 -20.61
C THR A 3 3.31 -19.77 -20.18
N GLY A 4 3.30 -19.73 -20.04
CA GLY A 4 2.73 -19.13 -19.80
C GLY A 4 2.32 -18.78 -19.27
N SER A 5 2.30 -18.85 -19.11
CA SER A 5 1.87 -18.52 -18.87
C SER A 5 1.70 -17.96 -18.45
N PRO A 6 1.88 -17.91 -18.33
CA PRO A 6 1.63 -17.28 -17.92
C PRO A 6 1.14 -16.54 -17.73
N GLY A 7 1.04 -16.46 -17.78
CA GLY A 7 0.51 -15.73 -17.67
C GLY A 7 0.03 -15.34 -17.15
N HIS A 8 -0.26 -15.62 -17.15
CA HIS A 8 -0.70 -15.38 -16.75
C HIS A 8 -0.66 -14.91 -15.97
N ASP A 9 -0.20 -15.08 -15.62
CA ASP A 9 0.04 -14.58 -14.85
C ASP A 9 0.23 -13.51 -14.68
N ALA A 10 0.61 -13.54 -15.18
CA ALA A 10 0.80 -12.24 -15.26
C ALA A 10 -0.35 -11.58 -15.01
N ILE A 11 -0.99 -12.21 -15.32
CA ILE A 11 -2.03 -11.79 -14.88
C ILE A 11 -1.94 -11.52 -13.55
N HIS A 12 -0.87 -11.74 -12.99
CA HIS A 12 -0.82 -11.50 -11.71
C HIS A 12 -0.88 -10.12 -11.52
N ASN A 13 -1.45 -9.80 -10.49
CA ASN A 13 -1.62 -8.47 -10.05
C ASN A 13 -0.33 -8.01 -9.44
N GLU A 14 0.24 -7.03 -10.04
CA GLU A 14 1.37 -6.36 -9.43
C GLU A 14 0.84 -5.48 -8.31
N ILE A 15 1.51 -5.47 -7.17
CA ILE A 15 1.09 -4.66 -6.03
C ILE A 15 2.22 -3.73 -5.65
N LYS A 16 1.90 -2.44 -5.52
CA LYS A 16 2.84 -1.46 -5.01
C LYS A 16 2.40 -1.03 -3.62
N TYR A 17 3.35 -0.98 -2.71
CA TYR A 17 3.09 -0.60 -1.33
C TYR A 17 3.69 0.76 -1.03
N TYR A 18 3.01 1.52 -0.18
CA TYR A 18 3.44 2.85 0.20
C TYR A 18 3.32 3.02 1.69
N ALA A 19 4.40 3.47 2.33
CA ALA A 19 4.32 3.89 3.72
C ALA A 19 3.64 5.26 3.75
N VAL A 20 2.70 5.43 4.65
CA VAL A 20 1.96 6.68 4.80
C VAL A 20 2.59 7.46 5.92
N LEU A 21 3.13 8.65 5.61
CA LEU A 21 3.82 9.47 6.58
C LEU A 21 2.89 10.60 6.98
N GLY A 22 2.28 10.47 8.13
CA GLY A 22 1.46 11.53 8.64
C GLY A 22 2.31 12.68 9.12
N HIS A 23 1.65 13.69 9.66
CA HIS A 23 2.34 14.88 10.13
C HIS A 23 3.38 14.49 11.18
N ASP A 24 4.59 15.02 11.03
CA ASP A 24 5.70 14.77 11.95
C ASP A 24 6.14 13.31 12.03
N ARG A 25 5.81 12.50 11.04
CA ARG A 25 6.25 11.11 11.01
C ARG A 25 7.35 10.94 9.97
N SER A 26 8.16 9.92 10.13
CA SER A 26 9.26 9.64 9.22
C SER A 26 9.10 8.23 8.67
N ILE A 27 9.95 7.89 7.68
CA ILE A 27 9.90 6.56 7.08
C ILE A 27 10.20 5.47 8.12
N SER A 28 10.91 5.79 9.18
CA SER A 28 11.18 4.80 10.23
C SER A 28 10.00 4.63 11.19
N ASP A 29 9.01 5.52 11.13
CA ASP A 29 7.86 5.44 12.00
C ASP A 29 6.61 5.93 11.25
N PRO A 30 6.20 5.23 10.20
CA PRO A 30 5.05 5.68 9.40
C PRO A 30 3.76 5.60 10.20
N SER A 31 2.79 6.40 9.79
CA SER A 31 1.48 6.39 10.44
C SER A 31 0.55 5.34 9.83
N GLY A 32 0.86 4.82 8.66
CA GLY A 32 -0.03 3.86 8.02
C GLY A 32 0.62 3.21 6.81
N LEU A 33 -0.21 2.47 6.08
CA LEU A 33 0.24 1.71 4.92
C LEU A 33 -0.86 1.75 3.87
N ALA A 34 -0.48 1.96 2.62
CA ALA A 34 -1.40 1.93 1.50
C ALA A 34 -0.85 1.01 0.44
N ARG A 35 -1.71 0.51 -0.42
CA ARG A 35 -1.26 -0.32 -1.53
C ARG A 35 -2.11 -0.07 -2.75
N ARG A 36 -1.50 -0.27 -3.91
CA ARG A 36 -2.18 -0.22 -5.20
C ARG A 36 -1.98 -1.54 -5.89
N THR A 37 -3.08 -2.21 -6.21
CA THR A 37 -3.06 -3.46 -6.94
C THR A 37 -3.45 -3.19 -8.39
N PHE A 38 -2.61 -3.62 -9.34
CA PHE A 38 -2.89 -3.46 -10.76
C PHE A 38 -3.54 -4.73 -11.26
N THR A 39 -4.72 -4.59 -11.83
CA THR A 39 -5.49 -5.73 -12.33
C THR A 39 -5.78 -5.56 -13.82
N ALA A 40 -6.34 -6.59 -14.43
CA ALA A 40 -6.72 -6.52 -15.84
C ALA A 40 -7.78 -5.44 -16.10
N GLU A 41 -8.61 -5.16 -15.09
CA GLU A 41 -9.64 -4.15 -15.23
C GLU A 41 -9.20 -2.75 -14.81
N GLY A 42 -7.97 -2.61 -14.31
CA GLY A 42 -7.51 -1.30 -13.85
C GLY A 42 -6.72 -1.42 -12.58
N ARG A 43 -6.96 -0.54 -11.63
CA ARG A 43 -6.21 -0.56 -10.40
C ARG A 43 -7.15 -0.42 -9.21
N LEU A 44 -6.70 -0.96 -8.07
CA LEU A 44 -7.45 -0.92 -6.83
C LEU A 44 -6.54 -0.33 -5.76
N ASP A 45 -6.95 0.81 -5.23
CA ASP A 45 -6.18 1.50 -4.20
C ASP A 45 -6.84 1.27 -2.85
N GLU A 46 -6.02 0.90 -1.85
CA GLU A 46 -6.51 0.57 -0.53
C GLU A 46 -5.58 1.12 0.53
N SER A 47 -6.13 1.39 1.70
CA SER A 47 -5.35 1.78 2.88
C SER A 47 -5.63 0.79 3.99
N LEU A 48 -4.63 0.55 4.86
CA LEU A 48 -4.75 -0.38 5.96
C LEU A 48 -5.39 0.31 7.15
N ARG A 49 -6.47 -0.28 7.66
CA ARG A 49 -7.15 0.25 8.85
C ARG A 49 -6.51 -0.30 10.10
N ARG A 50 -6.85 0.31 11.22
CA ARG A 50 -6.30 -0.11 12.50
C ARG A 50 -6.71 -1.52 12.91
N ASP A 51 -7.80 -2.03 12.36
CA ASP A 51 -8.18 -3.41 12.60
C ASP A 51 -7.46 -4.37 11.64
N LEU A 52 -6.48 -3.85 10.89
CA LEU A 52 -5.63 -4.62 9.97
C LEU A 52 -6.40 -5.15 8.77
N THR A 53 -7.48 -4.49 8.40
CA THR A 53 -8.18 -4.81 7.16
C THR A 53 -7.89 -3.74 6.12
N TRP A 54 -7.92 -4.13 4.85
CA TRP A 54 -7.70 -3.21 3.74
C TRP A 54 -9.03 -2.67 3.28
N VAL A 55 -9.12 -1.36 3.13
CA VAL A 55 -10.34 -0.72 2.63
C VAL A 55 -10.01 0.22 1.50
N ARG A 56 -10.93 0.41 0.60
CA ARG A 56 -10.74 1.32 -0.51
C ARG A 56 -10.43 2.72 -0.03
N SER A 57 -9.52 3.38 -0.73
CA SER A 57 -9.04 4.68 -0.33
C SER A 57 -8.58 5.45 -1.56
N SER A 58 -8.77 6.76 -1.53
CA SER A 58 -8.28 7.63 -2.59
C SER A 58 -6.93 8.26 -2.23
N GLU A 59 -6.30 7.79 -1.17
CA GLU A 59 -5.10 8.42 -0.63
C GLU A 59 -3.95 8.48 -1.63
N ILE A 60 -3.69 7.36 -2.33
CA ILE A 60 -2.63 7.31 -3.32
C ILE A 60 -2.97 8.24 -4.48
N TYR A 61 -4.19 8.23 -4.93
CA TYR A 61 -4.64 9.06 -6.04
C TYR A 61 -4.48 10.54 -5.71
N GLN A 62 -4.88 10.94 -4.52
CA GLN A 62 -4.77 12.33 -4.10
C GLN A 62 -3.30 12.76 -4.01
N TRP A 63 -2.46 11.88 -3.49
CA TRP A 63 -1.04 12.16 -3.40
C TRP A 63 -0.43 12.33 -4.79
N GLU A 64 -0.82 11.48 -5.74
CA GLU A 64 -0.30 11.58 -7.11
C GLU A 64 -0.72 12.88 -7.77
N ARG A 65 -1.88 13.40 -7.43
CA ARG A 65 -2.33 14.66 -7.99
C ARG A 65 -1.65 15.88 -7.36
N GLY A 66 -0.80 15.66 -6.38
CA GLY A 66 -0.10 16.77 -5.76
C GLY A 66 -0.94 17.55 -4.78
N GLU A 67 -1.96 16.96 -4.24
CA GLU A 67 -2.78 17.62 -3.24
C GLU A 67 -2.00 17.70 -1.94
N ASN A 68 -1.97 18.90 -1.37
CA ASN A 68 -1.06 19.18 -0.27
C ASN A 68 -1.62 18.98 1.11
N PHE A 69 -2.85 18.51 1.22
CA PHE A 69 -3.47 18.39 2.53
C PHE A 69 -3.40 16.98 3.08
N GLY A 70 -2.96 16.03 2.30
CA GLY A 70 -2.85 14.66 2.75
C GLY A 70 -1.45 14.34 3.22
N PRO A 71 -1.28 13.13 3.72
CA PRO A 71 0.04 12.68 4.14
C PRO A 71 0.93 12.45 2.95
N GLU A 72 2.21 12.39 3.21
CA GLU A 72 3.19 12.02 2.19
C GLU A 72 3.24 10.50 2.08
N LEU A 73 3.44 10.00 0.87
CA LEU A 73 3.59 8.56 0.65
C LEU A 73 4.99 8.27 0.13
N VAL A 74 5.54 7.14 0.59
CA VAL A 74 6.85 6.69 0.14
C VAL A 74 6.72 5.25 -0.31
N GLU A 75 7.08 4.96 -1.55
CA GLU A 75 6.98 3.59 -2.05
C GLU A 75 7.98 2.71 -1.34
N ILE A 76 7.53 1.52 -0.91
CA ILE A 76 8.37 0.57 -0.20
C ILE A 76 8.21 -0.80 -0.85
N SER A 77 9.13 -1.70 -0.55
CA SER A 77 9.08 -3.05 -1.09
C SER A 77 8.00 -3.89 -0.38
N ALA A 78 7.65 -5.03 -1.00
CA ALA A 78 6.70 -5.94 -0.37
C ALA A 78 7.23 -6.46 0.97
N GLY A 79 8.54 -6.73 1.04
CA GLY A 79 9.12 -7.17 2.31
C GLY A 79 9.06 -6.11 3.38
N GLU A 80 9.32 -4.87 3.01
CA GLU A 80 9.20 -3.76 3.96
C GLU A 80 7.75 -3.58 4.41
N ALA A 81 6.80 -3.78 3.48
CA ALA A 81 5.39 -3.67 3.82
C ALA A 81 4.97 -4.75 4.80
N GLU A 82 5.47 -5.98 4.61
CA GLU A 82 5.17 -7.06 5.55
C GLU A 82 5.73 -6.78 6.93
N ALA A 83 6.95 -6.28 7.00
CA ALA A 83 7.54 -5.92 8.28
C ALA A 83 6.75 -4.81 8.96
N LEU A 84 6.30 -3.84 8.17
CA LEU A 84 5.51 -2.74 8.71
C LEU A 84 4.15 -3.23 9.21
N MET A 85 3.51 -4.16 8.46
CA MET A 85 2.25 -4.73 8.91
C MET A 85 2.40 -5.48 10.23
N GLU A 86 3.52 -6.19 10.40
CA GLU A 86 3.77 -6.88 11.65
C GLU A 86 3.92 -5.91 12.81
N ARG A 87 4.63 -4.80 12.57
CA ARG A 87 4.76 -3.77 13.60
C ARG A 87 3.41 -3.16 13.95
N PHE A 88 2.57 -2.91 12.96
CA PHE A 88 1.23 -2.38 13.21
C PHE A 88 0.37 -3.38 13.97
N ARG A 89 0.51 -4.67 13.66
CA ARG A 89 -0.25 -5.69 14.36
C ARG A 89 0.07 -5.65 15.86
N GLN A 90 1.33 -5.55 16.19
CA GLN A 90 1.73 -5.49 17.58
C GLN A 90 1.30 -4.20 18.25
N LYS A 91 1.38 -3.09 17.51
CA LYS A 91 1.09 -1.79 18.07
C LYS A 91 -0.40 -1.54 18.20
N TRP A 92 -1.17 -1.94 17.20
CA TRP A 92 -2.60 -1.63 17.16
C TRP A 92 -3.46 -2.67 17.83
N ALA A 93 -2.94 -3.86 18.06
CA ALA A 93 -3.70 -4.92 18.70
C ALA A 93 -3.82 -4.75 20.21
N GLN A 94 -3.21 -3.75 20.77
CA GLN A 94 -3.23 -3.55 22.21
C GLN A 94 -4.44 -2.75 22.66
#